data_ae3ec8aa3ca2b04302c3c9591cd4cb57
#
_entry.id   ae3ec8aa3ca2b04302c3c9591cd4cb57
#
_cell.length_a   1.000
_cell.length_b   1.000
_cell.length_c   1.000
_cell.angle_alpha   90.00
_cell.angle_beta   90.00
_cell.angle_gamma   90.00
#
_symmetry.space_group_name_H-M   'P 1'
#
loop_
_entity.id
_entity.type
_entity.pdbx_description
1 polymer ?
#
loop_
_entity_poly.entity_id
_entity_poly.type
_entity_poly.pdbx_seq_one_letter_code
_entity_poly.pdbx_strand_id
1 'polypeptide(L)'
;MARRSTIRNLAEYVPARLLSSVAQCFPEQRNRTTCDLVARCYAKLQGRHRRRAEENLRLSFPHMSEDEIRRIAIASIEHLFQLAGVDAMIMGRAIRPSTWQRHLNFDRALDSIPVLTSDRPVLLLTGHCGNWELLGYGMSVVGYPMAALARPL
;
A
#
# COMPACT_ATOMS: atom_id res chain seq x y z
N MET A 1 -21.00 -15.60 10.35
CA MET A 1 -19.60 -15.15 10.37
C MET A 1 -18.86 -15.95 11.44
N ALA A 2 -17.90 -16.79 11.06
CA ALA A 2 -17.11 -17.53 12.03
C ALA A 2 -16.22 -16.56 12.80
N ARG A 3 -16.36 -16.52 14.12
CA ARG A 3 -15.56 -15.69 15.01
C ARG A 3 -14.11 -16.22 14.99
N ARG A 4 -13.18 -15.50 14.37
CA ARG A 4 -11.76 -15.87 14.38
C ARG A 4 -11.31 -16.09 15.83
N SER A 5 -10.59 -17.18 16.10
CA SER A 5 -10.07 -17.49 17.44
C SER A 5 -9.12 -16.38 17.88
N THR A 6 -9.23 -15.95 19.14
CA THR A 6 -8.36 -14.95 19.78
C THR A 6 -6.88 -15.33 19.66
N ILE A 7 -6.58 -16.63 19.76
CA ILE A 7 -5.21 -17.16 19.61
C ILE A 7 -4.67 -16.92 18.20
N ARG A 8 -5.49 -17.14 17.17
CA ARG A 8 -5.08 -16.90 15.79
C ARG A 8 -4.82 -15.41 15.53
N ASN A 9 -5.70 -14.55 16.01
CA ASN A 9 -5.51 -13.09 15.90
C ASN A 9 -4.23 -12.64 16.60
N LEU A 10 -3.92 -13.20 17.78
CA LEU A 10 -2.71 -12.88 18.52
C LEU A 10 -1.45 -13.39 17.79
N ALA A 11 -1.51 -14.57 17.21
CA ALA A 11 -0.41 -15.16 16.42
C ALA A 11 -0.10 -14.36 15.15
N GLU A 12 -1.08 -13.70 14.56
CA GLU A 12 -0.89 -12.80 13.41
C GLU A 12 -0.43 -11.40 13.88
N TYR A 13 -1.01 -10.89 14.96
CA TYR A 13 -0.75 -9.53 15.45
C TYR A 13 0.66 -9.36 16.05
N VAL A 14 1.10 -10.30 16.92
CA VAL A 14 2.38 -10.14 17.64
C VAL A 14 3.58 -10.07 16.70
N PRO A 15 3.75 -10.98 15.70
CA PRO A 15 4.85 -10.86 14.75
C PRO A 15 4.79 -9.57 13.93
N ALA A 16 3.60 -9.14 13.49
CA ALA A 16 3.42 -7.91 12.73
C ALA A 16 3.84 -6.68 13.55
N ARG A 17 3.46 -6.64 14.83
CA ARG A 17 3.86 -5.56 15.75
C ARG A 17 5.35 -5.55 16.04
N LEU A 18 5.95 -6.70 16.26
CA LEU A 18 7.40 -6.80 16.45
C LEU A 18 8.16 -6.34 15.20
N LEU A 19 7.75 -6.81 14.03
CA LEU A 19 8.36 -6.40 12.76
C LEU A 19 8.23 -4.88 12.54
N SER A 20 7.04 -4.32 12.77
CA SER A 20 6.81 -2.88 12.70
C SER A 20 7.69 -2.10 13.69
N SER A 21 7.85 -2.60 14.93
CA SER A 21 8.69 -1.95 15.93
C SER A 21 10.17 -1.97 15.53
N VAL A 22 10.65 -3.08 15.00
CA VAL A 22 12.03 -3.21 14.49
C VAL A 22 12.24 -2.29 13.28
N ALA A 23 11.32 -2.28 12.32
CA ALA A 23 11.40 -1.41 11.14
C ALA A 23 11.48 0.08 11.53
N GLN A 24 10.75 0.49 12.56
CA GLN A 24 10.78 1.87 13.05
C GLN A 24 12.10 2.29 13.73
N CYS A 25 12.98 1.35 14.06
CA CYS A 25 14.31 1.64 14.58
C CYS A 25 15.32 2.03 13.49
N PHE A 26 14.97 1.82 12.20
CA PHE A 26 15.85 2.11 11.08
C PHE A 26 15.34 3.28 10.25
N PRO A 27 16.23 3.98 9.52
CA PRO A 27 15.85 5.00 8.55
C PRO A 27 14.97 4.39 7.44
N GLU A 28 14.00 5.16 6.96
CA GLU A 28 13.07 4.75 5.89
C GLU A 28 13.78 4.17 4.66
N GLN A 29 14.85 4.83 4.21
CA GLN A 29 15.63 4.40 3.06
C GLN A 29 16.20 2.98 3.23
N ARG A 30 16.65 2.63 4.43
CA ARG A 30 17.17 1.29 4.74
C ARG A 30 16.07 0.23 4.72
N ASN A 31 14.90 0.58 5.24
CA ASN A 31 13.73 -0.30 5.17
C ASN A 31 13.30 -0.54 3.72
N ARG A 32 13.28 0.50 2.88
CA ARG A 32 12.96 0.37 1.45
C ARG A 32 13.94 -0.57 0.74
N THR A 33 15.24 -0.37 0.92
CA THR A 33 16.27 -1.25 0.35
C THR A 33 16.13 -2.71 0.80
N THR A 34 15.81 -2.92 2.08
CA THR A 34 15.58 -4.27 2.63
C THR A 34 14.33 -4.90 2.01
N CYS A 35 13.24 -4.15 1.90
CA CYS A 35 12.02 -4.63 1.25
C CYS A 35 12.25 -5.00 -0.22
N ASP A 36 13.00 -4.21 -0.97
CA ASP A 36 13.34 -4.52 -2.37
C ASP A 36 14.12 -5.83 -2.48
N LEU A 37 15.11 -6.02 -1.62
CA LEU A 37 15.88 -7.27 -1.59
C LEU A 37 14.99 -8.48 -1.28
N VAL A 38 14.15 -8.37 -0.26
CA VAL A 38 13.19 -9.42 0.12
C VAL A 38 12.21 -9.70 -1.00
N ALA A 39 11.67 -8.66 -1.64
CA ALA A 39 10.75 -8.78 -2.77
C ALA A 39 11.37 -9.49 -3.97
N ARG A 40 12.62 -9.17 -4.31
CA ARG A 40 13.37 -9.86 -5.39
C ARG A 40 13.62 -11.33 -5.07
N CYS A 41 14.00 -11.62 -3.84
CA CYS A 41 14.14 -13.02 -3.38
C CYS A 41 12.81 -13.75 -3.47
N TYR A 42 11.73 -13.14 -3.00
CA TYR A 42 10.38 -13.69 -3.09
C TYR A 42 9.95 -13.95 -4.54
N ALA A 43 10.15 -12.98 -5.44
CA ALA A 43 9.82 -13.12 -6.86
C ALA A 43 10.58 -14.26 -7.55
N LYS A 44 11.80 -14.57 -7.09
CA LYS A 44 12.59 -15.72 -7.58
C LYS A 44 12.07 -17.04 -7.02
N LEU A 45 11.74 -17.09 -5.74
CA LEU A 45 11.32 -18.32 -5.05
C LEU A 45 9.85 -18.66 -5.33
N GLN A 46 8.96 -17.65 -5.33
CA GLN A 46 7.52 -17.80 -5.50
C GLN A 46 7.08 -17.49 -6.95
N GLY A 47 7.53 -18.31 -7.88
CA GLY A 47 7.26 -18.14 -9.31
C GLY A 47 5.78 -18.11 -9.70
N ARG A 48 4.87 -18.58 -8.85
CA ARG A 48 3.41 -18.56 -9.10
C ARG A 48 2.85 -17.14 -9.20
N HIS A 49 3.19 -16.27 -8.26
CA HIS A 49 2.69 -14.88 -8.26
C HIS A 49 3.28 -14.09 -9.41
N ARG A 50 4.58 -14.26 -9.68
CA ARG A 50 5.22 -13.65 -10.84
C ARG A 50 4.59 -14.09 -12.15
N ARG A 51 4.41 -15.39 -12.38
CA ARG A 51 3.76 -15.91 -13.61
C ARG A 51 2.37 -15.35 -13.80
N ARG A 52 1.56 -15.28 -12.74
CA ARG A 52 0.23 -14.69 -12.83
C ARG A 52 0.27 -13.21 -13.21
N ALA A 53 1.22 -12.44 -12.68
CA ALA A 53 1.42 -11.05 -13.07
C ALA A 53 1.85 -10.93 -14.53
N GLU A 54 2.79 -11.76 -14.99
CA GLU A 54 3.22 -11.83 -16.39
C GLU A 54 2.07 -12.20 -17.33
N GLU A 55 1.24 -13.19 -16.97
CA GLU A 55 0.06 -13.59 -17.74
C GLU A 55 -0.95 -12.45 -17.88
N ASN A 56 -1.26 -11.76 -16.78
CA ASN A 56 -2.16 -10.60 -16.81
C ASN A 56 -1.61 -9.46 -17.67
N LEU A 57 -0.30 -9.21 -17.61
CA LEU A 57 0.35 -8.19 -18.45
C LEU A 57 0.28 -8.56 -19.94
N ARG A 58 0.51 -9.81 -20.32
CA ARG A 58 0.38 -10.27 -21.71
C ARG A 58 -1.03 -10.08 -22.25
N LEU A 59 -2.04 -10.38 -21.42
CA LEU A 59 -3.44 -10.19 -21.80
C LEU A 59 -3.81 -8.72 -21.98
N SER A 60 -3.30 -7.85 -21.09
CA SER A 60 -3.63 -6.42 -21.09
C SER A 60 -2.80 -5.62 -22.12
N PHE A 61 -1.59 -6.07 -22.41
CA PHE A 61 -0.62 -5.38 -23.26
C PHE A 61 0.01 -6.34 -24.28
N PRO A 62 -0.75 -6.80 -25.30
CA PRO A 62 -0.29 -7.85 -26.22
C PRO A 62 0.91 -7.45 -27.09
N HIS A 63 1.23 -6.14 -27.18
CA HIS A 63 2.38 -5.63 -27.95
C HIS A 63 3.63 -5.41 -27.10
N MET A 64 3.57 -5.67 -25.80
CA MET A 64 4.70 -5.50 -24.89
C MET A 64 5.70 -6.64 -25.03
N SER A 65 6.99 -6.33 -25.02
CA SER A 65 8.04 -7.34 -25.08
C SER A 65 8.08 -8.21 -23.80
N GLU A 66 8.53 -9.46 -23.93
CA GLU A 66 8.65 -10.38 -22.78
C GLU A 66 9.59 -9.85 -21.68
N ASP A 67 10.62 -9.11 -22.04
CA ASP A 67 11.54 -8.50 -21.08
C ASP A 67 10.89 -7.37 -20.31
N GLU A 68 10.05 -6.55 -20.95
CA GLU A 68 9.26 -5.51 -20.29
C GLU A 68 8.20 -6.11 -19.37
N ILE A 69 7.50 -7.15 -19.85
CA ILE A 69 6.51 -7.89 -19.04
C ILE A 69 7.17 -8.41 -17.76
N ARG A 70 8.32 -9.07 -17.88
CA ARG A 70 9.04 -9.60 -16.72
C ARG A 70 9.51 -8.49 -15.78
N ARG A 71 10.04 -7.41 -16.32
CA ARG A 71 10.49 -6.25 -15.55
C ARG A 71 9.34 -5.61 -14.76
N ILE A 72 8.19 -5.38 -15.41
CA ILE A 72 7.01 -4.78 -14.76
C ILE A 72 6.41 -5.73 -13.73
N ALA A 73 6.34 -7.03 -14.00
CA ALA A 73 5.87 -8.02 -13.04
C ALA A 73 6.72 -8.05 -11.77
N ILE A 74 8.03 -7.98 -11.87
CA ILE A 74 8.93 -7.90 -10.72
C ILE A 74 8.74 -6.57 -9.99
N ALA A 75 8.72 -5.46 -10.71
CA ALA A 75 8.53 -4.12 -10.12
C ALA A 75 7.20 -3.99 -9.37
N SER A 76 6.13 -4.63 -9.86
CA SER A 76 4.83 -4.64 -9.17
C SER A 76 4.89 -5.41 -7.84
N ILE A 77 5.67 -6.49 -7.77
CA ILE A 77 5.90 -7.24 -6.52
C ILE A 77 6.73 -6.39 -5.55
N GLU A 78 7.82 -5.76 -6.03
CA GLU A 78 8.64 -4.85 -5.22
C GLU A 78 7.78 -3.72 -4.63
N HIS A 79 6.93 -3.11 -5.45
CA HIS A 79 6.01 -2.05 -5.01
C HIS A 79 5.03 -2.55 -3.93
N LEU A 80 4.45 -3.74 -4.09
CA LEU A 80 3.56 -4.33 -3.08
C LEU A 80 4.28 -4.56 -1.75
N PHE A 81 5.53 -5.01 -1.78
CA PHE A 81 6.32 -5.19 -0.56
C PHE A 81 6.66 -3.85 0.10
N GLN A 82 6.96 -2.80 -0.67
CA GLN A 82 7.17 -1.46 -0.12
C GLN A 82 5.89 -0.92 0.52
N LEU A 83 4.75 -1.05 -0.14
CA LEU A 83 3.46 -0.59 0.35
C LEU A 83 3.10 -1.29 1.67
N ALA A 84 3.13 -2.62 1.70
CA ALA A 84 2.76 -3.40 2.89
C ALA A 84 3.84 -3.37 3.99
N GLY A 85 5.12 -3.42 3.61
CA GLY A 85 6.24 -3.55 4.54
C GLY A 85 6.77 -2.22 5.06
N VAL A 86 6.81 -1.18 4.23
CA VAL A 86 7.37 0.12 4.62
C VAL A 86 6.25 1.11 4.93
N ASP A 87 5.41 1.40 3.94
CA ASP A 87 4.44 2.47 4.05
C ASP A 87 3.40 2.18 5.16
N ALA A 88 2.83 0.97 5.18
CA ALA A 88 1.86 0.58 6.21
C ALA A 88 2.45 0.56 7.63
N MET A 89 3.74 0.21 7.78
CA MET A 89 4.39 0.15 9.10
C MET A 89 4.86 1.51 9.61
N ILE A 90 5.19 2.44 8.71
CA ILE A 90 5.81 3.72 9.05
C ILE A 90 4.81 4.88 9.00
N MET A 91 3.72 4.77 8.20
CA MET A 91 2.72 5.81 7.98
C MET A 91 2.25 6.49 9.26
N GLY A 92 1.75 5.72 10.22
CA GLY A 92 1.16 6.25 11.44
C GLY A 92 2.16 7.00 12.34
N ARG A 93 3.46 6.80 12.13
CA ARG A 93 4.52 7.53 12.86
C ARG A 93 5.00 8.76 12.09
N ALA A 94 5.19 8.64 10.79
CA ALA A 94 5.74 9.69 9.94
C ALA A 94 4.69 10.74 9.60
N ILE A 95 3.46 10.32 9.30
CA ILE A 95 2.38 11.18 8.82
C ILE A 95 1.41 11.44 9.95
N ARG A 96 1.43 12.64 10.47
CA ARG A 96 0.59 13.15 11.58
C ARG A 96 -0.04 14.47 11.17
N PRO A 97 -1.05 14.96 11.88
CA PRO A 97 -1.64 16.29 11.62
C PRO A 97 -0.62 17.43 11.53
N SER A 98 0.52 17.32 12.23
CA SER A 98 1.59 18.33 12.22
C SER A 98 2.70 18.10 11.20
N THR A 99 2.72 16.96 10.50
CA THR A 99 3.85 16.58 9.61
C THR A 99 3.42 16.12 8.22
N TRP A 100 2.14 15.96 7.96
CA TRP A 100 1.61 15.39 6.72
C TRP A 100 2.09 16.13 5.46
N GLN A 101 2.25 17.46 5.53
CA GLN A 101 2.70 18.29 4.40
C GLN A 101 4.08 17.92 3.87
N ARG A 102 4.90 17.22 4.66
CA ARG A 102 6.22 16.72 4.25
C ARG A 102 6.15 15.43 3.45
N HIS A 103 5.03 14.74 3.50
CA HIS A 103 4.87 13.39 2.97
C HIS A 103 3.78 13.29 1.91
N LEU A 104 2.79 14.19 1.94
CA LEU A 104 1.62 14.17 1.06
C LEU A 104 1.56 15.46 0.25
N ASN A 105 1.42 15.34 -1.05
CA ASN A 105 1.20 16.45 -1.95
C ASN A 105 -0.23 16.37 -2.49
N PHE A 106 -1.03 17.40 -2.17
CA PHE A 106 -2.42 17.54 -2.60
C PHE A 106 -2.61 18.63 -3.67
N ASP A 107 -1.55 19.12 -4.30
CA ASP A 107 -1.64 20.26 -5.24
C ASP A 107 -2.65 20.02 -6.35
N ARG A 108 -2.74 18.78 -6.86
CA ARG A 108 -3.73 18.41 -7.87
C ARG A 108 -5.12 18.10 -7.33
N ALA A 109 -5.27 18.05 -6.00
CA ALA A 109 -6.57 17.82 -5.36
C ALA A 109 -7.30 19.12 -5.02
N LEU A 110 -6.70 20.30 -5.27
CA LEU A 110 -7.28 21.60 -4.96
C LEU A 110 -8.65 21.79 -5.63
N ASP A 111 -8.80 21.30 -6.86
CA ASP A 111 -10.07 21.37 -7.60
C ASP A 111 -11.17 20.51 -6.97
N SER A 112 -10.80 19.52 -6.15
CA SER A 112 -11.74 18.64 -5.45
C SER A 112 -12.20 19.20 -4.11
N ILE A 113 -11.52 20.20 -3.57
CA ILE A 113 -11.84 20.78 -2.25
C ILE A 113 -13.29 21.30 -2.16
N PRO A 114 -13.83 22.05 -3.14
CA PRO A 114 -15.21 22.53 -3.09
C PRO A 114 -16.23 21.39 -3.02
N VAL A 115 -15.93 20.26 -3.69
CA VAL A 115 -16.78 19.07 -3.65
C VAL A 115 -16.69 18.39 -2.30
N LEU A 116 -15.47 18.21 -1.78
CA LEU A 116 -15.21 17.53 -0.50
C LEU A 116 -15.69 18.33 0.72
N THR A 117 -15.79 19.67 0.60
CA THR A 117 -16.28 20.57 1.67
C THR A 117 -17.76 20.93 1.54
N SER A 118 -18.45 20.40 0.53
CA SER A 118 -19.88 20.60 0.36
C SER A 118 -20.69 19.80 1.41
N ASP A 119 -21.89 20.25 1.72
CA ASP A 119 -22.82 19.53 2.63
C ASP A 119 -23.45 18.27 1.99
N ARG A 120 -22.94 17.84 0.85
CA ARG A 120 -23.43 16.66 0.13
C ARG A 120 -22.54 15.43 0.41
N PRO A 121 -23.14 14.24 0.53
CA PRO A 121 -22.35 13.01 0.59
C PRO A 121 -21.53 12.84 -0.69
N VAL A 122 -20.25 12.52 -0.54
CA VAL A 122 -19.32 12.32 -1.65
C VAL A 122 -18.88 10.85 -1.69
N LEU A 123 -18.98 10.24 -2.87
CA LEU A 123 -18.46 8.91 -3.12
C LEU A 123 -17.09 9.04 -3.80
N LEU A 124 -16.04 8.60 -3.12
CA LEU A 124 -14.67 8.59 -3.62
C LEU A 124 -14.40 7.22 -4.24
N LEU A 125 -14.15 7.19 -5.54
CA LEU A 125 -13.71 6.00 -6.26
C LEU A 125 -12.22 6.09 -6.55
N THR A 126 -11.48 5.04 -6.20
CA THR A 126 -10.06 4.93 -6.53
C THR A 126 -9.74 3.55 -7.09
N GLY A 127 -8.81 3.47 -8.02
CA GLY A 127 -8.21 2.21 -8.44
C GLY A 127 -7.13 1.74 -7.45
N HIS A 128 -6.80 0.46 -7.47
CA HIS A 128 -5.66 -0.07 -6.72
C HIS A 128 -4.34 0.27 -7.43
N CYS A 129 -4.11 1.58 -7.65
CA CYS A 129 -2.91 2.12 -8.29
C CYS A 129 -2.11 2.93 -7.27
N GLY A 130 -0.80 2.71 -7.23
CA GLY A 130 0.04 3.38 -6.26
C GLY A 130 -0.30 2.97 -4.82
N ASN A 131 -0.20 3.92 -3.89
CA ASN A 131 -0.52 3.70 -2.48
C ASN A 131 -1.91 4.23 -2.12
N TRP A 132 -2.95 3.47 -2.44
CA TRP A 132 -4.35 3.82 -2.14
C TRP A 132 -4.64 3.82 -0.62
N GLU A 133 -3.93 3.01 0.16
CA GLU A 133 -4.04 3.01 1.63
C GLU A 133 -3.59 4.35 2.21
N LEU A 134 -2.48 4.89 1.67
CA LEU A 134 -1.97 6.19 2.05
C LEU A 134 -2.94 7.32 1.69
N LEU A 135 -3.68 7.21 0.60
CA LEU A 135 -4.71 8.17 0.23
C LEU A 135 -5.79 8.25 1.32
N GLY A 136 -6.36 7.11 1.71
CA GLY A 136 -7.37 7.04 2.76
C GLY A 136 -6.84 7.55 4.10
N TYR A 137 -5.63 7.11 4.47
CA TYR A 137 -4.97 7.57 5.70
C TYR A 137 -4.72 9.09 5.68
N GLY A 138 -4.21 9.62 4.57
CA GLY A 138 -3.93 11.04 4.39
C GLY A 138 -5.20 11.90 4.53
N MET A 139 -6.28 11.51 3.88
CA MET A 139 -7.58 12.18 4.01
C MET A 139 -8.06 12.22 5.47
N SER A 140 -7.91 11.11 6.18
CA SER A 140 -8.25 11.04 7.62
C SER A 140 -7.36 11.95 8.47
N VAL A 141 -6.06 12.02 8.18
CA VAL A 141 -5.10 12.88 8.91
C VAL A 141 -5.41 14.37 8.73
N VAL A 142 -5.88 14.77 7.55
CA VAL A 142 -6.29 16.17 7.30
C VAL A 142 -7.71 16.48 7.80
N GLY A 143 -8.39 15.51 8.40
CA GLY A 143 -9.64 15.72 9.12
C GLY A 143 -10.92 15.40 8.33
N TYR A 144 -10.83 14.77 7.16
CA TYR A 144 -12.03 14.32 6.45
C TYR A 144 -12.63 13.09 7.12
N PRO A 145 -13.92 13.11 7.49
CA PRO A 145 -14.63 11.93 7.97
C PRO A 145 -14.84 10.95 6.80
N MET A 146 -14.22 9.79 6.86
CA MET A 146 -14.30 8.78 5.83
C MET A 146 -14.87 7.46 6.33
N ALA A 147 -15.69 6.83 5.49
CA ALA A 147 -16.08 5.45 5.64
C ALA A 147 -15.60 4.66 4.40
N ALA A 148 -14.95 3.53 4.60
CA ALA A 148 -14.46 2.69 3.53
C ALA A 148 -15.25 1.38 3.47
N LEU A 149 -15.63 0.97 2.25
CA LEU A 149 -16.14 -0.37 2.00
C LEU A 149 -14.96 -1.29 1.73
N ALA A 150 -14.79 -2.29 2.58
CA ALA A 150 -13.73 -3.27 2.45
C ALA A 150 -14.30 -4.70 2.46
N ARG A 151 -13.65 -5.59 1.71
CA ARG A 151 -13.96 -7.01 1.78
C ARG A 151 -13.47 -7.57 3.13
N PRO A 152 -14.27 -8.37 3.86
CA PRO A 152 -13.79 -9.08 5.04
C PRO A 152 -12.61 -9.98 4.69
N LEU A 153 -11.55 -9.92 5.49
CA LEU A 153 -10.36 -10.76 5.37
C LEU A 153 -10.61 -12.17 5.89
#